data_e9a94481fb1466207546b30367eb00ad
#
_entry.id   e9a94481fb1466207546b30367eb00ad
#
_cell.length_a   1.000
_cell.length_b   1.000
_cell.length_c   1.000
_cell.angle_alpha   90.00
_cell.angle_beta   90.00
_cell.angle_gamma   90.00
#
_symmetry.space_group_name_H-M   'P 1'
#
loop_
_entity.id
_entity.type
_entity.pdbx_description
1 polymer ?
#
loop_
_entity_poly.entity_id
_entity_poly.type
_entity_poly.pdbx_seq_one_letter_code
_entity_poly.pdbx_strand_id
1 'polypeptide(L)'
;MLFLITAFFGCHPNKSVNSKEIAKVDQTAKDTIRIQNEELEYEILILEVGFEAWLATQRPRWYYTQSLLENRNRYYVLEWNRRAAFPNQFDPLLYSQPINYELQIDYGKEVNYLLFMYFEFFQQKYKQRL
;
A
#
# COMPACT_ATOMS: atom_id res chain seq x y z
N MET A 1 -47.68 -21.67 33.07
CA MET A 1 -47.06 -21.21 31.82
C MET A 1 -45.57 -21.09 32.04
N LEU A 2 -44.84 -22.05 31.55
CA LEU A 2 -43.39 -22.18 31.77
C LEU A 2 -42.71 -21.70 30.49
N PHE A 3 -42.01 -20.56 30.54
CA PHE A 3 -41.19 -20.07 29.43
C PHE A 3 -39.76 -20.57 29.59
N LEU A 4 -39.36 -21.47 28.73
CA LEU A 4 -37.99 -22.02 28.65
C LEU A 4 -37.19 -21.11 27.73
N ILE A 5 -36.25 -20.34 28.30
CA ILE A 5 -35.26 -19.55 27.50
C ILE A 5 -34.03 -20.42 27.31
N THR A 6 -33.85 -20.94 26.11
CA THR A 6 -32.60 -21.61 25.72
C THR A 6 -31.61 -20.57 25.20
N ALA A 7 -30.58 -20.30 26.01
CA ALA A 7 -29.43 -19.50 25.58
C ALA A 7 -28.51 -20.35 24.73
N PHE A 8 -28.42 -20.02 23.44
CA PHE A 8 -27.39 -20.60 22.57
C PHE A 8 -26.07 -19.83 22.77
N PHE A 9 -25.14 -20.47 23.47
CA PHE A 9 -23.74 -20.05 23.47
C PHE A 9 -23.12 -20.49 22.14
N GLY A 10 -23.01 -19.59 21.21
CA GLY A 10 -22.23 -19.77 20.00
C GLY A 10 -20.73 -19.70 20.32
N CYS A 11 -20.07 -20.86 20.39
CA CYS A 11 -18.62 -20.91 20.37
C CYS A 11 -18.11 -20.44 19.01
N HIS A 12 -17.47 -19.28 18.97
CA HIS A 12 -16.69 -18.88 17.82
C HIS A 12 -15.40 -19.71 17.80
N PRO A 13 -15.12 -20.47 16.74
CA PRO A 13 -13.82 -21.11 16.61
C PRO A 13 -12.78 -20.03 16.37
N ASN A 14 -11.84 -19.92 17.30
CA ASN A 14 -10.67 -19.12 17.18
C ASN A 14 -9.81 -19.68 16.02
N LYS A 15 -9.95 -19.12 14.82
CA LYS A 15 -9.06 -19.42 13.71
C LYS A 15 -7.70 -18.85 14.05
N SER A 16 -6.75 -19.73 14.35
CA SER A 16 -5.35 -19.38 14.37
C SER A 16 -4.97 -18.83 12.97
N VAL A 17 -4.81 -17.52 12.89
CA VAL A 17 -4.39 -16.86 11.67
C VAL A 17 -2.95 -17.25 11.40
N ASN A 18 -2.78 -18.06 10.36
CA ASN A 18 -1.47 -18.44 9.88
C ASN A 18 -0.85 -17.18 9.23
N SER A 19 0.25 -16.70 9.81
CA SER A 19 0.94 -15.44 9.46
C SER A 19 1.61 -15.44 8.07
N LYS A 20 0.90 -15.95 7.05
CA LYS A 20 1.34 -16.03 5.64
C LYS A 20 0.30 -15.51 4.66
N GLU A 21 -0.61 -14.66 5.06
CA GLU A 21 -1.47 -14.03 4.06
C GLU A 21 -0.79 -12.73 3.58
N ILE A 22 0.03 -12.94 2.59
CA ILE A 22 0.66 -11.95 1.72
C ILE A 22 -0.45 -11.08 1.12
N ALA A 23 -0.23 -9.76 1.14
CA ALA A 23 -1.08 -8.82 0.44
C ALA A 23 -1.47 -9.35 -0.95
N LYS A 24 -2.75 -9.56 -1.19
CA LYS A 24 -3.26 -10.01 -2.49
C LYS A 24 -3.25 -8.81 -3.42
N VAL A 25 -2.56 -8.97 -4.56
CA VAL A 25 -2.66 -8.02 -5.67
C VAL A 25 -3.88 -8.40 -6.48
N ASP A 26 -4.92 -7.60 -6.43
CA ASP A 26 -6.11 -7.76 -7.25
C ASP A 26 -6.03 -6.82 -8.46
N GLN A 27 -6.00 -7.40 -9.66
CA GLN A 27 -5.96 -6.68 -10.94
C GLN A 27 -7.38 -6.58 -11.51
N THR A 28 -8.24 -5.82 -10.89
CA THR A 28 -9.64 -5.67 -11.32
C THR A 28 -9.84 -4.69 -12.49
N ALA A 29 -8.83 -3.91 -12.84
CA ALA A 29 -8.84 -3.03 -14.02
C ALA A 29 -7.44 -2.94 -14.63
N LYS A 30 -7.37 -2.78 -15.95
CA LYS A 30 -6.15 -2.83 -16.78
C LYS A 30 -4.99 -1.91 -16.34
N ASP A 31 -5.24 -0.94 -15.47
CA ASP A 31 -4.27 0.04 -14.99
C ASP A 31 -4.40 0.32 -13.48
N THR A 32 -5.00 -0.61 -12.73
CA THR A 32 -5.20 -0.45 -11.29
C THR A 32 -4.50 -1.57 -10.54
N ILE A 33 -3.54 -1.23 -9.70
CA ILE A 33 -2.94 -2.14 -8.74
C ILE A 33 -3.50 -1.81 -7.36
N ARG A 34 -4.21 -2.77 -6.77
CA ARG A 34 -4.73 -2.69 -5.42
C ARG A 34 -3.92 -3.60 -4.51
N ILE A 35 -3.39 -3.03 -3.45
CA ILE A 35 -2.69 -3.76 -2.41
C ILE A 35 -3.53 -3.66 -1.16
N GLN A 36 -4.02 -4.80 -0.69
CA GLN A 36 -4.78 -4.87 0.55
C GLN A 36 -4.02 -5.69 1.58
N ASN A 37 -3.95 -5.15 2.77
CA ASN A 37 -3.62 -5.91 3.96
C ASN A 37 -4.83 -5.83 4.90
N GLU A 38 -5.65 -6.88 4.89
CA GLU A 38 -6.89 -6.95 5.67
C GLU A 38 -6.62 -6.90 7.19
N GLU A 39 -5.49 -7.42 7.62
CA GLU A 39 -5.10 -7.45 9.03
C GLU A 39 -4.73 -6.06 9.57
N LEU A 40 -4.18 -5.21 8.72
CA LEU A 40 -3.79 -3.84 9.05
C LEU A 40 -4.82 -2.79 8.59
N GLU A 41 -5.92 -3.21 7.98
CA GLU A 41 -6.90 -2.31 7.35
C GLU A 41 -6.26 -1.31 6.39
N TYR A 42 -5.17 -1.73 5.72
CA TYR A 42 -4.36 -0.89 4.86
C TYR A 42 -4.59 -1.23 3.39
N GLU A 43 -4.91 -0.21 2.61
CA GLU A 43 -5.11 -0.33 1.17
C GLU A 43 -4.29 0.74 0.44
N ILE A 44 -3.44 0.31 -0.48
CA ILE A 44 -2.83 1.19 -1.48
C ILE A 44 -3.51 0.92 -2.82
N LEU A 45 -4.05 1.98 -3.40
CA LEU A 45 -4.62 1.95 -4.73
C LEU A 45 -3.73 2.79 -5.65
N ILE A 46 -3.05 2.12 -6.58
CA ILE A 46 -2.24 2.78 -7.60
C ILE A 46 -3.02 2.79 -8.91
N LEU A 47 -3.48 3.98 -9.30
CA LEU A 47 -4.23 4.25 -10.52
C LEU A 47 -3.34 5.03 -11.48
N GLU A 48 -2.42 4.34 -12.14
CA GLU A 48 -1.49 5.00 -13.06
C GLU A 48 -1.35 4.21 -14.37
N VAL A 49 -1.67 4.87 -15.47
CA VAL A 49 -1.52 4.29 -16.80
C VAL A 49 -0.05 3.97 -17.08
N GLY A 50 0.21 2.70 -17.44
CA GLY A 50 1.53 2.22 -17.79
C GLY A 50 2.37 1.73 -16.60
N PHE A 51 1.92 1.88 -15.35
CA PHE A 51 2.69 1.45 -14.19
C PHE A 51 2.95 -0.06 -14.19
N GLU A 52 1.93 -0.87 -14.45
CA GLU A 52 2.07 -2.33 -14.47
C GLU A 52 3.07 -2.80 -15.54
N ALA A 53 2.97 -2.26 -16.76
CA ALA A 53 3.88 -2.61 -17.84
C ALA A 53 5.34 -2.19 -17.53
N TRP A 54 5.51 -1.02 -16.93
CA TRP A 54 6.82 -0.55 -16.48
C TRP A 54 7.37 -1.42 -15.34
N LEU A 55 6.54 -1.77 -14.36
CA LEU A 55 6.91 -2.61 -13.22
C LEU A 55 7.46 -3.97 -13.66
N ALA A 56 6.87 -4.57 -14.69
CA ALA A 56 7.32 -5.84 -15.24
C ALA A 56 8.76 -5.80 -15.78
N THR A 57 9.28 -4.62 -16.11
CA THR A 57 10.66 -4.41 -16.57
C THR A 57 11.66 -4.13 -15.45
N GLN A 58 11.17 -3.98 -14.21
CA GLN A 58 12.00 -3.59 -13.08
C GLN A 58 12.60 -4.82 -12.36
N ARG A 59 13.56 -4.54 -11.47
CA ARG A 59 14.13 -5.58 -10.62
C ARG A 59 13.05 -6.16 -9.70
N PRO A 60 13.01 -7.47 -9.52
CA PRO A 60 11.97 -8.12 -8.74
C PRO A 60 12.13 -7.83 -7.25
N ARG A 61 11.04 -8.03 -6.51
CA ARG A 61 10.95 -7.80 -5.06
C ARG A 61 12.08 -8.44 -4.25
N TRP A 62 12.50 -9.64 -4.61
CA TRP A 62 13.56 -10.36 -3.87
C TRP A 62 14.94 -9.68 -3.95
N TYR A 63 15.14 -8.80 -4.94
CA TYR A 63 16.38 -8.04 -5.08
C TYR A 63 16.60 -7.05 -3.94
N TYR A 64 15.54 -6.55 -3.34
CA TYR A 64 15.57 -5.54 -2.29
C TYR A 64 15.40 -6.15 -0.91
N THR A 65 16.03 -5.55 0.12
CA THR A 65 15.69 -5.83 1.52
C THR A 65 14.50 -4.99 1.95
N GLN A 66 13.68 -5.50 2.88
CA GLN A 66 12.55 -4.71 3.41
C GLN A 66 13.03 -3.40 4.07
N SER A 67 14.13 -3.46 4.83
CA SER A 67 14.71 -2.29 5.49
C SER A 67 15.11 -1.19 4.51
N LEU A 68 15.69 -1.55 3.34
CA LEU A 68 16.01 -0.58 2.31
C LEU A 68 14.75 0.07 1.74
N LEU A 69 13.73 -0.72 1.44
CA LEU A 69 12.46 -0.24 0.92
C LEU A 69 11.77 0.70 1.90
N GLU A 70 11.69 0.33 3.18
CA GLU A 70 11.11 1.16 4.23
C GLU A 70 11.84 2.50 4.39
N ASN A 71 13.16 2.49 4.42
CA ASN A 71 13.95 3.71 4.54
C ASN A 71 13.73 4.65 3.35
N ARG A 72 13.67 4.12 2.14
CA ARG A 72 13.38 4.91 0.94
C ARG A 72 11.95 5.46 0.95
N ASN A 73 10.99 4.61 1.28
CA ASN A 73 9.59 5.01 1.33
C ASN A 73 9.32 6.11 2.36
N ARG A 74 9.93 6.03 3.54
CA ARG A 74 9.85 7.08 4.56
C ARG A 74 10.28 8.43 4.01
N TYR A 75 11.38 8.47 3.30
CA TYR A 75 11.88 9.69 2.68
C TYR A 75 10.93 10.20 1.58
N TYR A 76 10.52 9.34 0.67
CA TYR A 76 9.63 9.71 -0.43
C TYR A 76 8.25 10.18 0.06
N VAL A 77 7.68 9.49 1.04
CA VAL A 77 6.39 9.89 1.62
C VAL A 77 6.49 11.24 2.31
N LEU A 78 7.57 11.48 3.05
CA LEU A 78 7.78 12.78 3.70
C LEU A 78 7.83 13.92 2.68
N GLU A 79 8.59 13.74 1.61
CA GLU A 79 8.71 14.75 0.55
C GLU A 79 7.40 14.89 -0.25
N TRP A 80 6.74 13.79 -0.58
CA TRP A 80 5.43 13.80 -1.22
C TRP A 80 4.40 14.58 -0.41
N ASN A 81 4.28 14.27 0.88
CA ASN A 81 3.32 14.91 1.77
C ASN A 81 3.61 16.39 1.98
N ARG A 82 4.89 16.75 2.01
CA ARG A 82 5.29 18.17 2.03
C ARG A 82 4.80 18.89 0.76
N ARG A 83 4.95 18.29 -0.41
CA ARG A 83 4.51 18.88 -1.69
C ARG A 83 2.98 18.95 -1.77
N ALA A 84 2.29 17.91 -1.34
CA ALA A 84 0.83 17.90 -1.28
C ALA A 84 0.25 19.01 -0.38
N ALA A 85 0.97 19.39 0.68
CA ALA A 85 0.57 20.45 1.58
C ALA A 85 0.74 21.86 1.01
N PHE A 86 1.48 22.03 -0.08
CA PHE A 86 1.78 23.33 -0.70
C PHE A 86 1.33 23.39 -2.18
N PRO A 87 0.02 23.37 -2.44
CA PRO A 87 -0.52 23.33 -3.82
C PRO A 87 -0.20 24.57 -4.66
N ASN A 88 0.22 25.67 -4.02
CA ASN A 88 0.65 26.88 -4.72
C ASN A 88 2.11 26.81 -5.22
N GLN A 89 2.90 25.89 -4.68
CA GLN A 89 4.30 25.69 -5.06
C GLN A 89 4.51 24.45 -5.90
N PHE A 90 3.70 23.42 -5.69
CA PHE A 90 3.78 22.14 -6.36
C PHE A 90 2.46 21.82 -7.06
N ASP A 91 2.53 21.21 -8.21
CA ASP A 91 1.35 20.90 -9.02
C ASP A 91 0.36 19.99 -8.25
N PRO A 92 -0.85 20.48 -7.92
CA PRO A 92 -1.84 19.71 -7.20
C PRO A 92 -2.43 18.55 -8.02
N LEU A 93 -2.23 18.52 -9.34
CA LEU A 93 -2.58 17.39 -10.18
C LEU A 93 -1.61 16.22 -10.00
N LEU A 94 -0.35 16.50 -9.63
CA LEU A 94 0.65 15.50 -9.33
C LEU A 94 0.59 15.04 -7.86
N TYR A 95 0.48 15.99 -6.95
CA TYR A 95 0.48 15.75 -5.49
C TYR A 95 -0.91 16.04 -4.90
N SER A 96 -1.92 15.32 -5.38
CA SER A 96 -3.33 15.63 -5.08
C SER A 96 -3.72 15.34 -3.64
N GLN A 97 -3.13 14.30 -3.03
CA GLN A 97 -3.45 13.87 -1.67
C GLN A 97 -2.19 13.40 -0.94
N PRO A 98 -2.13 13.58 0.39
CA PRO A 98 -1.07 12.99 1.19
C PRO A 98 -1.19 11.47 1.19
N ILE A 99 -0.04 10.81 1.30
CA ILE A 99 0.06 9.37 1.47
C ILE A 99 0.11 9.06 2.96
N ASN A 100 -0.82 8.23 3.44
CA ASN A 100 -0.80 7.74 4.80
C ASN A 100 0.17 6.55 4.91
N TYR A 101 1.32 6.80 5.52
CA TYR A 101 2.35 5.79 5.74
C TYR A 101 2.93 6.00 7.15
N GLU A 102 2.61 5.09 8.06
CA GLU A 102 3.00 5.19 9.46
C GLU A 102 4.30 4.44 9.73
N LEU A 103 5.26 5.11 10.38
CA LEU A 103 6.61 4.59 10.57
C LEU A 103 6.68 3.39 11.51
N GLN A 104 5.72 3.26 12.41
CA GLN A 104 5.64 2.19 13.40
C GLN A 104 4.91 0.94 12.89
N ILE A 105 4.30 1.00 11.71
CA ILE A 105 3.58 -0.13 11.12
C ILE A 105 4.52 -0.93 10.22
N ASP A 106 4.55 -2.23 10.41
CA ASP A 106 5.19 -3.17 9.48
C ASP A 106 4.21 -3.54 8.37
N TYR A 107 4.31 -2.85 7.23
CA TYR A 107 3.48 -3.13 6.06
C TYR A 107 3.93 -4.36 5.26
N GLY A 108 5.06 -4.94 5.62
CA GLY A 108 5.65 -6.05 4.90
C GLY A 108 6.38 -5.65 3.62
N LYS A 109 7.06 -6.63 3.04
CA LYS A 109 7.95 -6.39 1.89
C LYS A 109 7.17 -6.08 0.60
N GLU A 110 6.01 -6.69 0.41
CA GLU A 110 5.19 -6.50 -0.81
C GLU A 110 4.68 -5.06 -0.93
N VAL A 111 4.02 -4.57 0.12
CA VAL A 111 3.50 -3.20 0.16
C VAL A 111 4.62 -2.20 -0.02
N ASN A 112 5.72 -2.37 0.70
CA ASN A 112 6.88 -1.49 0.61
C ASN A 112 7.53 -1.52 -0.78
N TYR A 113 7.60 -2.68 -1.42
CA TYR A 113 8.12 -2.80 -2.78
C TYR A 113 7.27 -2.05 -3.79
N LEU A 114 5.96 -2.23 -3.77
CA LEU A 114 5.06 -1.58 -4.72
C LEU A 114 4.99 -0.06 -4.51
N LEU A 115 5.01 0.40 -3.27
CA LEU A 115 5.08 1.83 -2.96
C LEU A 115 6.39 2.45 -3.47
N PHE A 116 7.52 1.79 -3.22
CA PHE A 116 8.82 2.23 -3.72
C PHE A 116 8.85 2.29 -5.25
N MET A 117 8.36 1.25 -5.93
CA MET A 117 8.29 1.21 -7.39
C MET A 117 7.38 2.29 -7.94
N TYR A 118 6.28 2.60 -7.27
CA TYR A 118 5.41 3.70 -7.66
C TYR A 118 6.16 5.05 -7.63
N PHE A 119 6.93 5.33 -6.59
CA PHE A 119 7.73 6.55 -6.53
C PHE A 119 8.80 6.62 -7.63
N GLU A 120 9.46 5.50 -7.92
CA GLU A 120 10.44 5.45 -9.01
C GLU A 120 9.78 5.71 -10.38
N PHE A 121 8.65 5.08 -10.63
CA PHE A 121 7.86 5.30 -11.85
C PHE A 121 7.37 6.75 -11.96
N PHE A 122 6.80 7.28 -10.89
CA PHE A 122 6.31 8.65 -10.83
C PHE A 122 7.40 9.66 -11.18
N GLN A 123 8.57 9.52 -10.58
CA GLN A 123 9.71 10.40 -10.84
C GLN A 123 10.15 10.36 -12.30
N GLN A 124 10.16 9.18 -12.93
CA GLN A 124 10.51 9.02 -14.34
C GLN A 124 9.43 9.59 -15.26
N LYS A 125 8.16 9.25 -15.01
CA LYS A 125 7.04 9.65 -15.87
C LYS A 125 6.82 11.17 -15.87
N TYR A 126 6.85 11.78 -14.71
CA TYR A 126 6.52 13.20 -14.54
C TYR A 126 7.75 14.10 -14.43
N LYS A 127 8.95 13.56 -14.64
CA LYS A 127 10.22 14.30 -14.52
C LYS A 127 10.35 15.04 -13.18
N GLN A 128 9.91 14.38 -12.13
CA GLN A 128 10.02 14.86 -10.76
C GLN A 128 11.24 14.22 -10.07
N ARG A 129 11.68 14.85 -9.02
CA ARG A 129 12.69 14.31 -8.10
C ARG A 129 12.19 14.52 -6.68
N LEU A 130 11.87 13.42 -6.01
CA LEU A 130 11.48 13.40 -4.60
C LEU A 130 12.69 13.42 -3.68
#